data_615a5b7556376fb8e6f2ef00fc5b6ead
#
_entry.id   615a5b7556376fb8e6f2ef00fc5b6ead
#
_cell.length_a   1.000
_cell.length_b   1.000
_cell.length_c   1.000
_cell.angle_alpha   90.00
_cell.angle_beta   90.00
_cell.angle_gamma   90.00
#
_symmetry.space_group_name_H-M   'P 1'
#
loop_
_entity.id
_entity.type
_entity.pdbx_description
1 polymer ?
#
loop_
_entity_poly.entity_id
_entity_poly.type
_entity_poly.pdbx_seq_one_letter_code
_entity_poly.pdbx_strand_id
1 'polypeptide(L)'
;MEKRGGERIALFDNIKGILIILVVLGHIAHPIHNENPVLSAVFDIIYLFHMPLFVFMSGLFAKGAYRGGKLNVDRILSFLVLGFGFQIALALVNGAALTPARILSFTSAPWYLVSMACWYALTPALSHLGPQRGLALALAVSVLWGMVDLSSGLLAISRTIAFLPYFALGYYLKPQDILRIRSWRGASCAVAIALVIAAIRVIDPDAHEWFFPMVYGDNPYEHGLLMGALQKLTALGIGALLSVALIRLAHEHRGALTTLGRRTLQVYVLHRLIRAWLTFHTPLYDFPWMAEAVPGALAVTAVAAAVTLVCAAPVFERPFARALKFRWTRAFMRPMRAGR
;
A
#
# COMPACT_ATOMS: atom_id res chain seq x y z
N MET A 1 -35.05 9.58 17.42
CA MET A 1 -33.81 8.79 17.56
C MET A 1 -32.79 9.36 16.59
N GLU A 2 -31.92 10.16 17.14
CA GLU A 2 -30.87 10.94 16.44
C GLU A 2 -29.85 10.01 15.81
N LYS A 3 -29.63 10.13 14.51
CA LYS A 3 -28.48 9.54 13.79
C LYS A 3 -27.21 10.21 14.30
N ARG A 4 -26.59 9.66 15.34
CA ARG A 4 -25.18 9.97 15.63
C ARG A 4 -24.35 9.52 14.41
N GLY A 5 -24.01 10.45 13.55
CA GLY A 5 -23.02 10.26 12.50
C GLY A 5 -21.76 9.75 13.15
N GLY A 6 -21.30 8.53 12.79
CA GLY A 6 -20.17 7.88 13.40
C GLY A 6 -18.96 8.79 13.41
N GLU A 7 -18.56 9.22 14.59
CA GLU A 7 -17.39 10.09 14.76
C GLU A 7 -16.16 9.37 14.21
N ARG A 8 -15.41 10.05 13.34
CA ARG A 8 -14.24 9.48 12.68
C ARG A 8 -13.13 9.27 13.72
N ILE A 9 -12.76 8.01 13.95
CA ILE A 9 -11.77 7.61 14.95
C ILE A 9 -10.39 8.03 14.45
N ALA A 10 -9.70 8.91 15.22
CA ALA A 10 -8.40 9.47 14.84
C ALA A 10 -7.31 8.40 14.69
N LEU A 11 -7.37 7.31 15.46
CA LEU A 11 -6.44 6.19 15.38
C LEU A 11 -6.21 5.72 13.93
N PHE A 12 -7.26 5.52 13.16
CA PHE A 12 -7.15 5.01 11.80
C PHE A 12 -6.51 6.00 10.83
N ASP A 13 -6.76 7.30 11.03
CA ASP A 13 -6.09 8.32 10.25
C ASP A 13 -4.63 8.46 10.67
N ASN A 14 -4.32 8.34 11.96
CA ASN A 14 -2.95 8.34 12.46
C ASN A 14 -2.13 7.16 11.92
N ILE A 15 -2.69 5.94 11.93
CA ILE A 15 -2.06 4.77 11.31
C ILE A 15 -1.75 5.05 9.82
N LYS A 16 -2.70 5.56 9.05
CA LYS A 16 -2.47 5.92 7.64
C LYS A 16 -1.43 7.04 7.49
N GLY A 17 -1.41 8.00 8.43
CA GLY A 17 -0.40 9.06 8.48
C GLY A 17 1.00 8.53 8.69
N ILE A 18 1.18 7.59 9.63
CA ILE A 18 2.47 6.91 9.85
C ILE A 18 2.86 6.12 8.58
N LEU A 19 1.95 5.31 8.07
CA LEU A 19 2.21 4.47 6.90
C LEU A 19 2.63 5.29 5.68
N ILE A 20 1.99 6.42 5.41
CA ILE A 20 2.36 7.23 4.25
C ILE A 20 3.73 7.89 4.41
N ILE A 21 4.15 8.27 5.63
CA ILE A 21 5.51 8.71 5.91
C ILE A 21 6.50 7.60 5.58
N LEU A 22 6.24 6.38 6.04
CA LEU A 22 7.09 5.21 5.76
C LEU A 22 7.16 4.90 4.26
N VAL A 23 6.04 5.01 3.53
CA VAL A 23 6.03 4.86 2.06
C VAL A 23 6.90 5.90 1.39
N VAL A 24 6.80 7.17 1.78
CA VAL A 24 7.64 8.24 1.19
C VAL A 24 9.11 7.98 1.52
N LEU A 25 9.43 7.68 2.78
CA LEU A 25 10.80 7.38 3.21
C LEU A 25 11.39 6.21 2.43
N GLY A 26 10.68 5.08 2.35
CA GLY A 26 11.10 3.90 1.61
C GLY A 26 11.33 4.20 0.12
N HIS A 27 10.47 4.99 -0.52
CA HIS A 27 10.65 5.34 -1.93
C HIS A 27 11.80 6.35 -2.16
N ILE A 28 12.01 7.32 -1.28
CA ILE A 28 13.14 8.26 -1.38
C ILE A 28 14.46 7.54 -1.09
N ALA A 29 14.48 6.58 -0.16
CA ALA A 29 15.66 5.75 0.12
C ALA A 29 16.02 4.77 -1.02
N HIS A 30 15.02 4.30 -1.77
CA HIS A 30 15.15 3.23 -2.76
C HIS A 30 16.34 3.37 -3.75
N PRO A 31 16.71 4.56 -4.29
CA PRO A 31 17.84 4.64 -5.22
C PRO A 31 19.20 4.34 -4.60
N ILE A 32 19.37 4.56 -3.30
CA ILE A 32 20.64 4.54 -2.59
C ILE A 32 20.70 3.50 -1.45
N HIS A 33 19.58 2.81 -1.15
CA HIS A 33 19.50 1.94 0.03
C HIS A 33 20.51 0.78 0.01
N ASN A 34 20.84 0.25 -1.16
CA ASN A 34 21.84 -0.82 -1.27
C ASN A 34 23.28 -0.37 -0.94
N GLU A 35 23.55 0.92 -1.06
CA GLU A 35 24.87 1.50 -0.80
C GLU A 35 25.00 2.03 0.62
N ASN A 36 23.88 2.29 1.31
CA ASN A 36 23.86 2.85 2.64
C ASN A 36 23.28 1.83 3.65
N PRO A 37 24.09 1.33 4.62
CA PRO A 37 23.64 0.23 5.50
C PRO A 37 22.49 0.61 6.42
N VAL A 38 22.39 1.88 6.85
CA VAL A 38 21.26 2.36 7.68
C VAL A 38 20.00 2.39 6.85
N LEU A 39 20.05 2.94 5.63
CA LEU A 39 18.90 3.01 4.74
C LEU A 39 18.46 1.63 4.27
N SER A 40 19.39 0.69 4.08
CA SER A 40 19.09 -0.70 3.74
C SER A 40 18.25 -1.35 4.85
N ALA A 41 18.70 -1.27 6.10
CA ALA A 41 17.95 -1.84 7.22
C ALA A 41 16.57 -1.19 7.39
N VAL A 42 16.50 0.14 7.30
CA VAL A 42 15.23 0.89 7.40
C VAL A 42 14.28 0.51 6.26
N PHE A 43 14.80 0.40 5.03
CA PHE A 43 14.03 0.02 3.85
C PHE A 43 13.39 -1.37 4.04
N ASP A 44 14.19 -2.37 4.39
CA ASP A 44 13.68 -3.73 4.57
C ASP A 44 12.65 -3.81 5.68
N ILE A 45 12.90 -3.21 6.84
CA ILE A 45 11.92 -3.19 7.94
C ILE A 45 10.60 -2.55 7.51
N ILE A 46 10.65 -1.44 6.78
CA ILE A 46 9.44 -0.78 6.25
C ILE A 46 8.69 -1.74 5.32
N TYR A 47 9.40 -2.39 4.40
CA TYR A 47 8.80 -3.22 3.36
C TYR A 47 8.23 -4.55 3.88
N LEU A 48 8.58 -4.97 5.10
CA LEU A 48 7.95 -6.13 5.76
C LEU A 48 6.45 -5.94 6.00
N PHE A 49 5.97 -4.72 6.26
CA PHE A 49 4.60 -4.54 6.77
C PHE A 49 3.81 -3.33 6.27
N HIS A 50 4.46 -2.30 5.70
CA HIS A 50 3.74 -1.07 5.37
C HIS A 50 2.60 -1.31 4.36
N MET A 51 2.83 -2.07 3.29
CA MET A 51 1.78 -2.41 2.33
C MET A 51 0.78 -3.43 2.87
N PRO A 52 1.15 -4.53 3.56
CA PRO A 52 0.23 -5.36 4.31
C PRO A 52 -0.79 -4.57 5.12
N LEU A 53 -0.32 -3.63 5.96
CA LEU A 53 -1.21 -2.83 6.79
C LEU A 53 -2.04 -1.82 5.99
N PHE A 54 -1.48 -1.19 4.94
CA PHE A 54 -2.26 -0.31 4.06
C PHE A 54 -3.42 -1.06 3.37
N VAL A 55 -3.14 -2.24 2.84
CA VAL A 55 -4.14 -3.07 2.16
C VAL A 55 -5.19 -3.56 3.15
N PHE A 56 -4.78 -3.98 4.35
CA PHE A 56 -5.69 -4.34 5.44
C PHE A 56 -6.63 -3.17 5.80
N MET A 57 -6.08 -1.97 5.99
CA MET A 57 -6.86 -0.76 6.26
C MET A 57 -7.83 -0.44 5.13
N SER A 58 -7.43 -0.70 3.88
CA SER A 58 -8.31 -0.51 2.72
C SER A 58 -9.48 -1.48 2.73
N GLY A 59 -9.25 -2.74 3.07
CA GLY A 59 -10.30 -3.73 3.28
C GLY A 59 -11.27 -3.33 4.39
N LEU A 60 -10.76 -2.86 5.53
CA LEU A 60 -11.56 -2.43 6.69
C LEU A 60 -12.59 -1.34 6.33
N PHE A 61 -12.26 -0.47 5.39
CA PHE A 61 -13.13 0.62 4.94
C PHE A 61 -13.81 0.35 3.58
N ALA A 62 -13.66 -0.85 3.01
CA ALA A 62 -14.23 -1.21 1.72
C ALA A 62 -15.70 -1.67 1.76
N LYS A 63 -16.34 -1.73 2.94
CA LYS A 63 -17.75 -2.19 3.06
C LYS A 63 -18.75 -1.36 2.25
N GLY A 64 -18.41 -0.11 1.93
CA GLY A 64 -19.20 0.73 1.04
C GLY A 64 -19.05 0.43 -0.45
N ALA A 65 -18.14 -0.47 -0.84
CA ALA A 65 -17.94 -0.88 -2.23
C ALA A 65 -19.10 -1.75 -2.74
N TYR A 66 -19.65 -2.61 -1.87
CA TYR A 66 -20.84 -3.40 -2.16
C TYR A 66 -21.84 -3.29 -1.01
N ARG A 67 -23.00 -2.71 -1.27
CA ARG A 67 -24.05 -2.49 -0.26
C ARG A 67 -25.43 -2.62 -0.87
N GLY A 68 -26.33 -3.36 -0.22
CA GLY A 68 -27.70 -3.54 -0.67
C GLY A 68 -27.79 -4.14 -2.09
N GLY A 69 -26.94 -5.11 -2.42
CA GLY A 69 -26.91 -5.75 -3.74
C GLY A 69 -26.29 -4.89 -4.86
N LYS A 70 -25.78 -3.70 -4.56
CA LYS A 70 -25.23 -2.76 -5.56
C LYS A 70 -23.75 -2.54 -5.37
N LEU A 71 -23.00 -2.73 -6.46
CA LEU A 71 -21.55 -2.46 -6.53
C LEU A 71 -21.32 -0.98 -6.87
N ASN A 72 -20.36 -0.36 -6.17
CA ASN A 72 -19.96 1.03 -6.42
C ASN A 72 -19.00 1.11 -7.62
N VAL A 73 -19.54 0.99 -8.82
CA VAL A 73 -18.79 1.02 -10.09
C VAL A 73 -18.05 2.36 -10.27
N ASP A 74 -18.66 3.48 -9.88
CA ASP A 74 -18.01 4.80 -9.97
C ASP A 74 -16.68 4.83 -9.21
N ARG A 75 -16.61 4.18 -8.04
CA ARG A 75 -15.40 4.11 -7.25
C ARG A 75 -14.33 3.22 -7.88
N ILE A 76 -14.74 2.09 -8.47
CA ILE A 76 -13.85 1.20 -9.21
C ILE A 76 -13.24 1.94 -10.40
N LEU A 77 -14.05 2.62 -11.19
CA LEU A 77 -13.60 3.42 -12.32
C LEU A 77 -12.68 4.58 -11.87
N SER A 78 -12.98 5.23 -10.75
CA SER A 78 -12.09 6.26 -10.20
C SER A 78 -10.70 5.73 -9.87
N PHE A 79 -10.60 4.53 -9.28
CA PHE A 79 -9.31 3.90 -9.00
C PHE A 79 -8.56 3.51 -10.27
N LEU A 80 -9.26 2.97 -11.28
CA LEU A 80 -8.64 2.64 -12.57
C LEU A 80 -8.12 3.90 -13.27
N VAL A 81 -8.94 4.94 -13.39
CA VAL A 81 -8.53 6.20 -14.05
C VAL A 81 -7.34 6.84 -13.32
N LEU A 82 -7.36 6.87 -11.99
CA LEU A 82 -6.23 7.38 -11.21
C LEU A 82 -5.00 6.48 -11.35
N GLY A 83 -5.15 5.15 -11.36
CA GLY A 83 -4.05 4.19 -11.50
C GLY A 83 -3.37 4.29 -12.86
N PHE A 84 -4.14 4.29 -13.95
CA PHE A 84 -3.60 4.46 -15.30
C PHE A 84 -3.04 5.86 -15.53
N GLY A 85 -3.73 6.90 -15.06
CA GLY A 85 -3.24 8.28 -15.12
C GLY A 85 -1.92 8.45 -14.38
N PHE A 86 -1.77 7.83 -13.21
CA PHE A 86 -0.52 7.82 -12.45
C PHE A 86 0.59 7.04 -13.17
N GLN A 87 0.27 5.88 -13.78
CA GLN A 87 1.22 5.09 -14.57
C GLN A 87 1.76 5.89 -15.76
N ILE A 88 0.87 6.58 -16.50
CA ILE A 88 1.25 7.44 -17.63
C ILE A 88 2.09 8.61 -17.15
N ALA A 89 1.67 9.31 -16.11
CA ALA A 89 2.42 10.44 -15.55
C ALA A 89 3.83 10.02 -15.12
N LEU A 90 3.94 8.84 -14.47
CA LEU A 90 5.23 8.31 -14.05
C LEU A 90 6.13 7.94 -15.23
N ALA A 91 5.57 7.36 -16.30
CA ALA A 91 6.32 7.05 -17.51
C ALA A 91 6.84 8.33 -18.19
N LEU A 92 6.03 9.39 -18.24
CA LEU A 92 6.44 10.69 -18.80
C LEU A 92 7.55 11.33 -17.97
N VAL A 93 7.44 11.34 -16.64
CA VAL A 93 8.49 11.88 -15.74
C VAL A 93 9.80 11.11 -15.89
N ASN A 94 9.72 9.78 -16.11
CA ASN A 94 10.90 8.95 -16.35
C ASN A 94 11.48 9.08 -17.77
N GLY A 95 10.90 9.92 -18.63
CA GLY A 95 11.33 10.03 -20.04
C GLY A 95 11.10 8.77 -20.87
N ALA A 96 10.17 7.90 -20.43
CA ALA A 96 9.97 6.60 -21.03
C ALA A 96 8.87 6.59 -22.10
N ALA A 97 9.06 5.86 -23.18
CA ALA A 97 8.05 5.72 -24.25
C ALA A 97 6.73 5.10 -23.73
N LEU A 98 5.60 5.65 -24.16
CA LEU A 98 4.27 5.14 -23.82
C LEU A 98 3.88 3.98 -24.74
N THR A 99 4.42 2.80 -24.48
CA THR A 99 4.03 1.58 -25.20
C THR A 99 2.87 0.87 -24.47
N PRO A 100 2.02 0.07 -25.18
CA PRO A 100 0.97 -0.71 -24.52
C PRO A 100 1.50 -1.60 -23.41
N ALA A 101 2.64 -2.27 -23.63
CA ALA A 101 3.27 -3.11 -22.62
C ALA A 101 3.62 -2.32 -21.34
N ARG A 102 4.17 -1.12 -21.47
CA ARG A 102 4.52 -0.27 -20.32
C ARG A 102 3.29 0.28 -19.61
N ILE A 103 2.25 0.67 -20.36
CA ILE A 103 1.00 1.17 -19.78
C ILE A 103 0.28 0.09 -18.96
N LEU A 104 0.38 -1.17 -19.38
CA LEU A 104 -0.24 -2.32 -18.71
C LEU A 104 0.64 -2.96 -17.63
N SER A 105 1.93 -2.59 -17.52
CA SER A 105 2.88 -3.13 -16.55
C SER A 105 2.93 -2.30 -15.28
N PHE A 106 2.35 -2.79 -14.19
CA PHE A 106 2.25 -2.11 -12.90
C PHE A 106 3.26 -2.66 -11.88
N THR A 107 4.53 -2.62 -12.23
CA THR A 107 5.64 -3.05 -11.33
C THR A 107 6.04 -1.98 -10.31
N SER A 108 5.58 -0.74 -10.44
CA SER A 108 5.87 0.38 -9.54
C SER A 108 4.60 0.87 -8.84
N ALA A 109 4.70 1.87 -7.98
CA ALA A 109 3.65 2.40 -7.10
C ALA A 109 2.22 2.42 -7.67
N PRO A 110 1.95 2.73 -8.95
CA PRO A 110 0.57 2.75 -9.48
C PRO A 110 -0.22 1.45 -9.28
N TRP A 111 0.47 0.30 -9.05
CA TRP A 111 -0.14 -1.02 -8.83
C TRP A 111 -1.25 -1.00 -7.79
N TYR A 112 -1.05 -0.26 -6.69
CA TYR A 112 -2.00 -0.28 -5.58
C TYR A 112 -3.37 0.28 -5.94
N LEU A 113 -3.44 1.32 -6.81
CA LEU A 113 -4.73 1.88 -7.26
C LEU A 113 -5.48 0.90 -8.17
N VAL A 114 -4.77 0.20 -9.06
CA VAL A 114 -5.37 -0.85 -9.90
C VAL A 114 -5.83 -2.02 -9.04
N SER A 115 -5.02 -2.46 -8.09
CA SER A 115 -5.41 -3.51 -7.13
C SER A 115 -6.62 -3.09 -6.29
N MET A 116 -6.73 -1.80 -5.89
CA MET A 116 -7.92 -1.28 -5.20
C MET A 116 -9.19 -1.44 -6.05
N ALA A 117 -9.12 -1.20 -7.35
CA ALA A 117 -10.25 -1.42 -8.25
C ALA A 117 -10.63 -2.91 -8.29
N CYS A 118 -9.64 -3.80 -8.42
CA CYS A 118 -9.85 -5.25 -8.42
C CYS A 118 -10.45 -5.73 -7.09
N TRP A 119 -9.90 -5.33 -5.95
CA TRP A 119 -10.43 -5.72 -4.64
C TRP A 119 -11.84 -5.18 -4.40
N TYR A 120 -12.16 -3.97 -4.87
CA TYR A 120 -13.52 -3.44 -4.80
C TYR A 120 -14.48 -4.26 -5.66
N ALA A 121 -14.06 -4.70 -6.86
CA ALA A 121 -14.84 -5.57 -7.71
C ALA A 121 -15.06 -6.97 -7.11
N LEU A 122 -14.14 -7.45 -6.26
CA LEU A 122 -14.26 -8.73 -5.54
C LEU A 122 -15.17 -8.67 -4.30
N THR A 123 -15.57 -7.47 -3.83
CA THR A 123 -16.40 -7.35 -2.61
C THR A 123 -17.75 -8.07 -2.66
N PRO A 124 -18.47 -8.21 -3.80
CA PRO A 124 -19.66 -9.06 -3.86
C PRO A 124 -19.35 -10.53 -3.52
N ALA A 125 -18.29 -11.10 -4.12
CA ALA A 125 -17.88 -12.47 -3.84
C ALA A 125 -17.50 -12.67 -2.38
N LEU A 126 -16.68 -11.77 -1.81
CA LEU A 126 -16.33 -11.79 -0.39
C LEU A 126 -17.57 -11.70 0.50
N SER A 127 -18.54 -10.84 0.15
CA SER A 127 -19.78 -10.71 0.90
C SER A 127 -20.61 -12.00 0.93
N HIS A 128 -20.64 -12.75 -0.18
CA HIS A 128 -21.41 -14.00 -0.30
C HIS A 128 -20.71 -15.19 0.36
N LEU A 129 -19.39 -15.26 0.28
CA LEU A 129 -18.61 -16.37 0.88
C LEU A 129 -18.60 -16.34 2.40
N GLY A 130 -18.70 -15.15 3.00
CA GLY A 130 -18.55 -14.96 4.44
C GLY A 130 -17.09 -15.07 4.92
N PRO A 131 -16.84 -14.78 6.23
CA PRO A 131 -15.47 -14.61 6.74
C PRO A 131 -14.59 -15.83 6.58
N GLN A 132 -15.07 -17.01 7.00
CA GLN A 132 -14.25 -18.23 7.03
C GLN A 132 -13.87 -18.69 5.61
N ARG A 133 -14.86 -18.85 4.73
CA ARG A 133 -14.64 -19.31 3.35
C ARG A 133 -13.89 -18.29 2.52
N GLY A 134 -14.25 -17.00 2.67
CA GLY A 134 -13.60 -15.93 1.92
C GLY A 134 -12.14 -15.74 2.30
N LEU A 135 -11.79 -15.85 3.59
CA LEU A 135 -10.40 -15.76 4.03
C LEU A 135 -9.60 -17.00 3.65
N ALA A 136 -10.17 -18.20 3.81
CA ALA A 136 -9.54 -19.45 3.39
C ALA A 136 -9.24 -19.46 1.89
N LEU A 137 -10.21 -19.01 1.05
CA LEU A 137 -10.01 -18.90 -0.39
C LEU A 137 -8.94 -17.85 -0.75
N ALA A 138 -8.97 -16.68 -0.09
CA ALA A 138 -7.97 -15.64 -0.31
C ALA A 138 -6.55 -16.13 0.02
N LEU A 139 -6.38 -16.87 1.12
CA LEU A 139 -5.11 -17.49 1.49
C LEU A 139 -4.67 -18.55 0.48
N ALA A 140 -5.58 -19.48 0.13
CA ALA A 140 -5.28 -20.55 -0.81
C ALA A 140 -4.85 -20.00 -2.18
N VAL A 141 -5.60 -19.04 -2.72
CA VAL A 141 -5.27 -18.41 -4.01
C VAL A 141 -3.95 -17.66 -3.92
N SER A 142 -3.69 -16.92 -2.83
CA SER A 142 -2.43 -16.19 -2.64
C SER A 142 -1.22 -17.12 -2.56
N VAL A 143 -1.34 -18.27 -1.90
CA VAL A 143 -0.27 -19.27 -1.82
C VAL A 143 -0.06 -19.99 -3.16
N LEU A 144 -1.12 -20.45 -3.80
CA LEU A 144 -1.02 -21.16 -5.08
C LEU A 144 -0.52 -20.26 -6.21
N TRP A 145 -0.80 -18.96 -6.14
CA TRP A 145 -0.32 -18.00 -7.15
C TRP A 145 1.20 -17.90 -7.25
N GLY A 146 1.92 -18.23 -6.21
CA GLY A 146 3.39 -18.28 -6.24
C GLY A 146 3.98 -19.32 -7.19
N MET A 147 3.15 -20.18 -7.82
CA MET A 147 3.57 -21.06 -8.91
C MET A 147 3.46 -20.40 -10.30
N VAL A 148 2.90 -19.18 -10.36
CA VAL A 148 2.66 -18.47 -11.63
C VAL A 148 3.70 -17.39 -11.81
N ASP A 149 4.40 -17.40 -12.94
CA ASP A 149 5.29 -16.31 -13.32
C ASP A 149 4.48 -15.21 -14.03
N LEU A 150 4.32 -14.09 -13.35
CA LEU A 150 3.74 -12.87 -13.91
C LEU A 150 4.58 -11.65 -13.50
N SER A 151 5.90 -11.81 -13.53
CA SER A 151 6.89 -10.79 -13.17
C SER A 151 6.81 -9.52 -14.03
N SER A 152 6.16 -9.62 -15.21
CA SER A 152 5.85 -8.46 -16.05
C SER A 152 5.00 -7.38 -15.37
N GLY A 153 4.35 -7.69 -14.25
CA GLY A 153 3.47 -6.77 -13.54
C GLY A 153 2.16 -6.47 -14.26
N LEU A 154 1.74 -7.33 -15.19
CA LEU A 154 0.51 -7.15 -15.99
C LEU A 154 -0.69 -6.83 -15.08
N LEU A 155 -1.28 -5.64 -15.25
CA LEU A 155 -2.45 -5.14 -14.53
C LEU A 155 -2.37 -5.33 -13.00
N ALA A 156 -1.16 -5.40 -12.44
CA ALA A 156 -0.90 -5.65 -11.02
C ALA A 156 -1.53 -6.97 -10.49
N ILE A 157 -1.77 -7.98 -11.33
CA ILE A 157 -2.50 -9.19 -10.96
C ILE A 157 -1.79 -9.92 -9.84
N SER A 158 -0.48 -10.18 -9.95
CA SER A 158 0.30 -10.89 -8.93
C SER A 158 0.22 -10.19 -7.56
N ARG A 159 0.43 -8.89 -7.53
CA ARG A 159 0.32 -8.10 -6.29
C ARG A 159 -1.10 -8.07 -5.74
N THR A 160 -2.10 -7.95 -6.62
CA THR A 160 -3.51 -8.01 -6.21
C THR A 160 -3.83 -9.32 -5.49
N ILE A 161 -3.34 -10.44 -6.00
CA ILE A 161 -3.54 -11.77 -5.42
C ILE A 161 -2.68 -11.96 -4.17
N ALA A 162 -1.40 -11.54 -4.20
CA ALA A 162 -0.50 -11.67 -3.07
C ALA A 162 -1.01 -10.97 -1.81
N PHE A 163 -1.61 -9.78 -1.96
CA PHE A 163 -2.15 -8.98 -0.85
C PHE A 163 -3.63 -9.24 -0.54
N LEU A 164 -4.32 -10.09 -1.32
CA LEU A 164 -5.75 -10.38 -1.12
C LEU A 164 -6.09 -10.87 0.30
N PRO A 165 -5.26 -11.69 0.98
CA PRO A 165 -5.54 -12.11 2.36
C PRO A 165 -5.68 -10.93 3.34
N TYR A 166 -4.83 -9.91 3.22
CA TYR A 166 -4.90 -8.72 4.06
C TYR A 166 -6.14 -7.88 3.78
N PHE A 167 -6.48 -7.72 2.50
CA PHE A 167 -7.71 -7.02 2.12
C PHE A 167 -8.95 -7.75 2.64
N ALA A 168 -9.03 -9.07 2.44
CA ALA A 168 -10.15 -9.90 2.89
C ALA A 168 -10.28 -9.87 4.42
N LEU A 169 -9.18 -10.00 5.16
CA LEU A 169 -9.18 -9.90 6.62
C LEU A 169 -9.71 -8.54 7.08
N GLY A 170 -9.23 -7.44 6.48
CA GLY A 170 -9.73 -6.09 6.75
C GLY A 170 -11.22 -5.96 6.43
N TYR A 171 -11.66 -6.49 5.30
CA TYR A 171 -13.07 -6.43 4.86
C TYR A 171 -14.02 -7.11 5.84
N TYR A 172 -13.62 -8.22 6.45
CA TYR A 172 -14.48 -8.93 7.41
C TYR A 172 -14.48 -8.33 8.81
N LEU A 173 -13.39 -7.67 9.22
CA LEU A 173 -13.31 -7.02 10.53
C LEU A 173 -14.07 -5.69 10.59
N LYS A 174 -14.36 -5.24 11.81
CA LYS A 174 -14.96 -3.93 12.09
C LYS A 174 -13.94 -3.03 12.80
N PRO A 175 -14.11 -1.70 12.73
CA PRO A 175 -13.24 -0.78 13.49
C PRO A 175 -13.13 -1.12 14.98
N GLN A 176 -14.21 -1.60 15.59
CA GLN A 176 -14.24 -2.00 17.02
C GLN A 176 -13.34 -3.20 17.30
N ASP A 177 -13.20 -4.12 16.35
CA ASP A 177 -12.34 -5.30 16.50
C ASP A 177 -10.86 -4.86 16.55
N ILE A 178 -10.50 -3.83 15.79
CA ILE A 178 -9.15 -3.26 15.82
C ILE A 178 -8.84 -2.61 17.16
N LEU A 179 -9.80 -1.91 17.76
CA LEU A 179 -9.64 -1.34 19.11
C LEU A 179 -9.45 -2.44 20.15
N ARG A 180 -10.15 -3.58 20.03
CA ARG A 180 -9.96 -4.76 20.88
C ARG A 180 -8.58 -5.39 20.70
N ILE A 181 -8.14 -5.58 19.43
CA ILE A 181 -6.80 -6.06 19.11
C ILE A 181 -5.74 -5.15 19.74
N ARG A 182 -5.88 -3.84 19.62
CA ARG A 182 -4.97 -2.86 20.19
C ARG A 182 -4.85 -2.97 21.70
N SER A 183 -5.95 -3.20 22.41
CA SER A 183 -6.00 -3.33 23.88
C SER A 183 -5.57 -4.72 24.39
N TRP A 184 -5.47 -5.70 23.49
CA TRP A 184 -5.09 -7.05 23.86
C TRP A 184 -3.62 -7.13 24.33
N ARG A 185 -3.36 -7.88 25.40
CA ARG A 185 -2.00 -8.07 25.94
C ARG A 185 -1.04 -8.67 24.93
N GLY A 186 -1.53 -9.59 24.06
CA GLY A 186 -0.73 -10.16 22.96
C GLY A 186 -0.22 -9.14 21.94
N ALA A 187 -0.88 -7.97 21.80
CA ALA A 187 -0.37 -6.91 20.95
C ALA A 187 0.95 -6.31 21.47
N SER A 188 1.19 -6.33 22.79
CA SER A 188 2.48 -5.94 23.36
C SER A 188 3.57 -7.00 23.08
N CYS A 189 3.21 -8.29 23.06
CA CYS A 189 4.12 -9.35 22.61
C CYS A 189 4.47 -9.17 21.12
N ALA A 190 3.50 -8.77 20.28
CA ALA A 190 3.77 -8.47 18.88
C ALA A 190 4.80 -7.33 18.71
N VAL A 191 4.76 -6.30 19.58
CA VAL A 191 5.80 -5.24 19.60
C VAL A 191 7.17 -5.82 19.96
N ALA A 192 7.25 -6.65 20.99
CA ALA A 192 8.53 -7.27 21.38
C ALA A 192 9.11 -8.15 20.25
N ILE A 193 8.28 -8.97 19.60
CA ILE A 193 8.72 -9.80 18.47
C ILE A 193 9.12 -8.91 17.27
N ALA A 194 8.40 -7.82 17.02
CA ALA A 194 8.75 -6.88 15.96
C ALA A 194 10.14 -6.25 16.18
N LEU A 195 10.48 -5.92 17.42
CA LEU A 195 11.82 -5.44 17.77
C LEU A 195 12.89 -6.51 17.58
N VAL A 196 12.59 -7.77 17.90
CA VAL A 196 13.50 -8.90 17.63
C VAL A 196 13.73 -9.09 16.13
N ILE A 197 12.67 -9.05 15.31
CA ILE A 197 12.78 -9.14 13.84
C ILE A 197 13.64 -8.00 13.29
N ALA A 198 13.43 -6.77 13.78
CA ALA A 198 14.23 -5.62 13.38
C ALA A 198 15.70 -5.77 13.82
N ALA A 199 15.96 -6.29 15.04
CA ALA A 199 17.30 -6.54 15.53
C ALA A 199 18.03 -7.62 14.69
N ILE A 200 17.32 -8.70 14.33
CA ILE A 200 17.88 -9.74 13.44
C ILE A 200 18.31 -9.10 12.12
N ARG A 201 17.51 -8.23 11.51
CA ARG A 201 17.87 -7.57 10.25
C ARG A 201 19.10 -6.67 10.38
N VAL A 202 19.30 -6.03 11.53
CA VAL A 202 20.48 -5.20 11.78
C VAL A 202 21.74 -6.03 11.99
N ILE A 203 21.60 -7.22 12.63
CA ILE A 203 22.73 -8.13 12.93
C ILE A 203 23.11 -8.94 11.68
N ASP A 204 22.13 -9.42 10.94
CA ASP A 204 22.28 -10.23 9.73
C ASP A 204 21.52 -9.56 8.57
N PRO A 205 22.24 -8.83 7.70
CA PRO A 205 21.63 -8.14 6.56
C PRO A 205 20.88 -9.07 5.60
N ASP A 206 21.27 -10.32 5.49
CA ASP A 206 20.74 -11.27 4.50
C ASP A 206 19.53 -12.05 5.03
N ALA A 207 19.25 -11.93 6.32
CA ALA A 207 18.17 -12.68 6.99
C ALA A 207 16.78 -12.50 6.36
N HIS A 208 16.56 -11.43 5.61
CA HIS A 208 15.27 -11.06 5.02
C HIS A 208 15.23 -11.08 3.48
N GLU A 209 16.27 -11.50 2.78
CA GLU A 209 16.32 -11.50 1.32
C GLU A 209 15.19 -12.30 0.68
N TRP A 210 14.86 -13.47 1.22
CA TRP A 210 13.77 -14.32 0.75
C TRP A 210 12.36 -13.68 0.94
N PHE A 211 12.25 -12.69 1.82
CA PHE A 211 10.97 -12.15 2.25
C PHE A 211 10.32 -11.27 1.17
N PHE A 212 11.12 -10.43 0.51
CA PHE A 212 10.61 -9.44 -0.43
C PHE A 212 9.83 -10.06 -1.60
N PRO A 213 10.33 -11.10 -2.30
CA PRO A 213 9.58 -11.80 -3.34
C PRO A 213 8.26 -12.40 -2.81
N MET A 214 8.28 -12.92 -1.58
CA MET A 214 7.11 -13.55 -0.97
C MET A 214 6.01 -12.55 -0.64
N VAL A 215 6.33 -11.32 -0.25
CA VAL A 215 5.31 -10.29 0.06
C VAL A 215 4.63 -9.81 -1.21
N TYR A 216 5.40 -9.43 -2.21
CA TYR A 216 4.86 -8.82 -3.43
C TYR A 216 4.33 -9.84 -4.44
N GLY A 217 4.89 -11.07 -4.45
CA GLY A 217 4.40 -12.17 -5.28
C GLY A 217 4.60 -11.95 -6.78
N ASP A 218 5.58 -11.12 -7.16
CA ASP A 218 5.86 -10.83 -8.56
C ASP A 218 6.65 -11.98 -9.22
N ASN A 219 7.40 -12.76 -8.44
CA ASN A 219 8.23 -13.87 -8.91
C ASN A 219 7.64 -15.23 -8.51
N PRO A 220 7.82 -16.28 -9.32
CA PRO A 220 7.43 -17.63 -8.93
C PRO A 220 8.32 -18.17 -7.81
N TYR A 221 7.85 -19.22 -7.14
CA TYR A 221 8.62 -19.90 -6.10
C TYR A 221 9.86 -20.58 -6.68
N GLU A 222 11.03 -20.31 -6.12
CA GLU A 222 12.31 -20.88 -6.58
C GLU A 222 12.49 -22.33 -6.14
N HIS A 223 11.94 -22.72 -4.98
CA HIS A 223 12.16 -24.02 -4.34
C HIS A 223 10.91 -24.92 -4.32
N GLY A 224 10.01 -24.74 -5.30
CA GLY A 224 8.79 -25.52 -5.44
C GLY A 224 7.67 -25.13 -4.47
N LEU A 225 6.50 -25.76 -4.64
CA LEU A 225 5.27 -25.36 -3.96
C LEU A 225 5.36 -25.45 -2.43
N LEU A 226 5.91 -26.53 -1.88
CA LEU A 226 5.89 -26.71 -0.42
C LEU A 226 6.73 -25.67 0.31
N MET A 227 7.98 -25.49 -0.12
CA MET A 227 8.88 -24.50 0.48
C MET A 227 8.37 -23.08 0.23
N GLY A 228 7.96 -22.77 -0.99
CA GLY A 228 7.38 -21.46 -1.32
C GLY A 228 6.11 -21.16 -0.54
N ALA A 229 5.24 -22.15 -0.33
CA ALA A 229 4.04 -22.01 0.51
C ALA A 229 4.39 -21.70 1.98
N LEU A 230 5.38 -22.40 2.56
CA LEU A 230 5.87 -22.14 3.90
C LEU A 230 6.44 -20.72 4.03
N GLN A 231 7.31 -20.32 3.10
CA GLN A 231 7.87 -18.97 3.05
C GLN A 231 6.76 -17.91 2.90
N LYS A 232 5.78 -18.15 2.00
CA LYS A 232 4.64 -17.24 1.81
C LYS A 232 3.79 -17.08 3.05
N LEU A 233 3.44 -18.18 3.71
CA LEU A 233 2.67 -18.14 4.95
C LEU A 233 3.43 -17.44 6.08
N THR A 234 4.74 -17.69 6.18
CA THR A 234 5.63 -17.01 7.14
C THR A 234 5.67 -15.50 6.85
N ALA A 235 5.83 -15.10 5.59
CA ALA A 235 5.81 -13.69 5.19
C ALA A 235 4.47 -13.01 5.52
N LEU A 236 3.34 -13.68 5.24
CA LEU A 236 2.02 -13.19 5.61
C LEU A 236 1.88 -13.04 7.14
N GLY A 237 2.39 -14.00 7.90
CA GLY A 237 2.38 -13.95 9.38
C GLY A 237 3.22 -12.82 9.94
N ILE A 238 4.44 -12.62 9.44
CA ILE A 238 5.33 -11.51 9.83
C ILE A 238 4.68 -10.17 9.52
N GLY A 239 4.17 -9.98 8.30
CA GLY A 239 3.49 -8.74 7.92
C GLY A 239 2.26 -8.43 8.78
N ALA A 240 1.48 -9.46 9.16
CA ALA A 240 0.35 -9.31 10.07
C ALA A 240 0.80 -8.95 11.50
N LEU A 241 1.83 -9.61 12.01
CA LEU A 241 2.39 -9.37 13.34
C LEU A 241 2.92 -7.94 13.47
N LEU A 242 3.73 -7.49 12.52
CA LEU A 242 4.27 -6.12 12.49
C LEU A 242 3.14 -5.08 12.34
N SER A 243 2.08 -5.43 11.59
CA SER A 243 0.87 -4.61 11.50
C SER A 243 0.17 -4.45 12.86
N VAL A 244 0.03 -5.53 13.62
CA VAL A 244 -0.51 -5.50 15.00
C VAL A 244 0.37 -4.67 15.91
N ALA A 245 1.70 -4.80 15.80
CA ALA A 245 2.64 -3.99 16.58
C ALA A 245 2.45 -2.48 16.29
N LEU A 246 2.35 -2.07 15.02
CA LEU A 246 2.10 -0.67 14.68
C LEU A 246 0.73 -0.19 15.17
N ILE A 247 -0.33 -0.99 15.05
CA ILE A 247 -1.66 -0.66 15.58
C ILE A 247 -1.59 -0.44 17.09
N ARG A 248 -0.82 -1.25 17.81
CA ARG A 248 -0.63 -1.12 19.28
C ARG A 248 0.07 0.17 19.66
N LEU A 249 1.09 0.57 18.90
CA LEU A 249 1.90 1.76 19.16
C LEU A 249 1.23 3.06 18.70
N ALA A 250 0.32 3.02 17.72
CA ALA A 250 -0.34 4.20 17.19
C ALA A 250 -1.20 4.90 18.25
N HIS A 251 -1.11 6.22 18.31
CA HIS A 251 -1.88 7.04 19.26
C HIS A 251 -3.26 7.44 18.72
N GLU A 252 -4.18 7.80 19.61
CA GLU A 252 -5.57 8.18 19.27
C GLU A 252 -5.82 9.69 19.24
N HIS A 253 -4.82 10.50 19.65
CA HIS A 253 -4.97 11.94 19.68
C HIS A 253 -4.99 12.55 18.29
N ARG A 254 -5.88 13.52 18.07
CA ARG A 254 -5.94 14.28 16.82
C ARG A 254 -4.75 15.23 16.70
N GLY A 255 -4.08 15.25 15.54
CA GLY A 255 -2.91 16.08 15.29
C GLY A 255 -2.49 16.10 13.83
N ALA A 256 -1.22 16.41 13.60
CA ALA A 256 -0.63 16.47 12.26
C ALA A 256 -0.74 15.13 11.52
N LEU A 257 -0.51 13.99 12.22
CA LEU A 257 -0.67 12.65 11.64
C LEU A 257 -2.11 12.38 11.19
N THR A 258 -3.12 12.84 11.95
CA THR A 258 -4.52 12.69 11.54
C THR A 258 -4.81 13.45 10.25
N THR A 259 -4.27 14.66 10.11
CA THR A 259 -4.40 15.47 8.89
C THR A 259 -3.71 14.81 7.70
N LEU A 260 -2.48 14.33 7.91
CA LEU A 260 -1.72 13.61 6.89
C LEU A 260 -2.44 12.33 6.46
N GLY A 261 -2.98 11.56 7.41
CA GLY A 261 -3.74 10.34 7.15
C GLY A 261 -5.02 10.54 6.33
N ARG A 262 -5.59 11.74 6.34
CA ARG A 262 -6.71 12.13 5.45
C ARG A 262 -6.25 12.42 4.02
N ARG A 263 -5.00 12.78 3.84
CA ARG A 263 -4.39 13.22 2.58
C ARG A 263 -3.50 12.15 1.95
N THR A 264 -3.58 10.89 2.41
CA THR A 264 -2.70 9.80 1.95
C THR A 264 -2.71 9.61 0.43
N LEU A 265 -3.85 9.75 -0.24
CA LEU A 265 -3.93 9.52 -1.68
C LEU A 265 -3.11 10.55 -2.48
N GLN A 266 -3.23 11.85 -2.14
CA GLN A 266 -2.45 12.88 -2.83
C GLN A 266 -0.95 12.70 -2.57
N VAL A 267 -0.57 12.44 -1.31
CA VAL A 267 0.83 12.17 -0.97
C VAL A 267 1.34 10.92 -1.70
N TYR A 268 0.53 9.85 -1.75
CA TYR A 268 0.88 8.61 -2.43
C TYR A 268 1.18 8.79 -3.93
N VAL A 269 0.41 9.60 -4.63
CA VAL A 269 0.65 9.86 -6.05
C VAL A 269 1.81 10.84 -6.25
N LEU A 270 1.77 11.97 -5.56
CA LEU A 270 2.69 13.08 -5.83
C LEU A 270 4.14 12.76 -5.41
N HIS A 271 4.36 12.12 -4.23
CA HIS A 271 5.72 11.82 -3.78
C HIS A 271 6.48 10.94 -4.76
N ARG A 272 5.78 10.00 -5.42
CA ARG A 272 6.44 9.08 -6.35
C ARG A 272 6.82 9.77 -7.66
N LEU A 273 6.03 10.75 -8.10
CA LEU A 273 6.37 11.61 -9.24
C LEU A 273 7.57 12.51 -8.89
N ILE A 274 7.56 13.12 -7.70
CA ILE A 274 8.70 13.94 -7.23
C ILE A 274 9.95 13.06 -7.10
N ARG A 275 9.85 11.86 -6.50
CA ARG A 275 10.98 10.94 -6.40
C ARG A 275 11.54 10.58 -7.78
N ALA A 276 10.67 10.27 -8.75
CA ALA A 276 11.10 9.98 -10.11
C ALA A 276 11.87 11.17 -10.72
N TRP A 277 11.33 12.38 -10.55
CA TRP A 277 11.99 13.58 -11.00
C TRP A 277 13.36 13.79 -10.34
N LEU A 278 13.44 13.63 -9.01
CA LEU A 278 14.70 13.73 -8.26
C LEU A 278 15.74 12.72 -8.74
N THR A 279 15.32 11.49 -9.08
CA THR A 279 16.22 10.42 -9.51
C THR A 279 16.76 10.62 -10.93
N PHE A 280 15.92 11.10 -11.86
CA PHE A 280 16.29 11.11 -13.28
C PHE A 280 16.67 12.49 -13.79
N HIS A 281 16.37 13.57 -13.04
CA HIS A 281 16.56 14.95 -13.50
C HIS A 281 17.39 15.80 -12.52
N THR A 282 17.93 15.20 -11.43
CA THR A 282 18.82 15.89 -10.49
C THR A 282 19.98 15.00 -10.09
N PRO A 283 21.14 15.55 -9.69
CA PRO A 283 22.27 14.77 -9.20
C PRO A 283 22.13 14.36 -7.70
N LEU A 284 20.90 14.37 -7.14
CA LEU A 284 20.70 14.17 -5.70
C LEU A 284 21.36 12.87 -5.19
N TYR A 285 21.25 11.80 -5.95
CA TYR A 285 21.79 10.48 -5.54
C TYR A 285 23.21 10.21 -6.04
N ASP A 286 23.81 11.13 -6.79
CA ASP A 286 25.16 10.99 -7.36
C ASP A 286 26.25 11.45 -6.38
N PHE A 287 25.88 12.09 -5.27
CA PHE A 287 26.84 12.56 -4.28
C PHE A 287 27.39 11.38 -3.45
N PRO A 288 28.74 11.14 -3.42
CA PRO A 288 29.32 10.00 -2.74
C PRO A 288 28.97 9.90 -1.24
N TRP A 289 28.82 11.04 -0.57
CA TRP A 289 28.46 11.09 0.86
C TRP A 289 27.04 10.57 1.14
N MET A 290 26.18 10.42 0.13
CA MET A 290 24.85 9.81 0.29
C MET A 290 24.94 8.32 0.64
N ALA A 291 26.02 7.64 0.26
CA ALA A 291 26.29 6.26 0.65
C ALA A 291 26.82 6.14 2.09
N GLU A 292 27.29 7.24 2.71
CA GLU A 292 27.73 7.22 4.10
C GLU A 292 26.55 7.00 5.07
N ALA A 293 26.74 6.11 6.04
CA ALA A 293 25.70 5.59 6.90
C ALA A 293 24.82 6.69 7.56
N VAL A 294 25.44 7.66 8.23
CA VAL A 294 24.71 8.70 8.97
C VAL A 294 24.37 9.92 8.10
N PRO A 295 25.32 10.55 7.38
CA PRO A 295 25.01 11.71 6.55
C PRO A 295 23.96 11.42 5.50
N GLY A 296 24.09 10.30 4.76
CA GLY A 296 23.13 9.90 3.74
C GLY A 296 21.74 9.59 4.33
N ALA A 297 21.68 8.87 5.47
CA ALA A 297 20.40 8.57 6.12
C ALA A 297 19.69 9.84 6.60
N LEU A 298 20.42 10.81 7.16
CA LEU A 298 19.86 12.09 7.58
C LEU A 298 19.34 12.89 6.40
N ALA A 299 20.12 12.96 5.29
CA ALA A 299 19.70 13.66 4.08
C ALA A 299 18.46 13.05 3.44
N VAL A 300 18.42 11.73 3.27
CA VAL A 300 17.25 11.02 2.73
C VAL A 300 16.03 11.23 3.61
N THR A 301 16.20 11.20 4.93
CA THR A 301 15.10 11.46 5.88
C THR A 301 14.59 12.91 5.76
N ALA A 302 15.50 13.88 5.65
CA ALA A 302 15.13 15.29 5.46
C ALA A 302 14.39 15.51 4.13
N VAL A 303 14.87 14.93 3.04
CA VAL A 303 14.20 14.98 1.73
C VAL A 303 12.82 14.32 1.79
N ALA A 304 12.71 13.13 2.42
CA ALA A 304 11.44 12.44 2.58
C ALA A 304 10.43 13.26 3.40
N ALA A 305 10.89 13.93 4.47
CA ALA A 305 10.06 14.82 5.27
C ALA A 305 9.58 16.04 4.44
N ALA A 306 10.48 16.70 3.72
CA ALA A 306 10.15 17.84 2.85
C ALA A 306 9.15 17.44 1.76
N VAL A 307 9.38 16.32 1.06
CA VAL A 307 8.47 15.78 0.05
C VAL A 307 7.10 15.45 0.65
N THR A 308 7.06 14.84 1.84
CA THR A 308 5.81 14.54 2.55
C THR A 308 5.02 15.81 2.84
N LEU A 309 5.66 16.85 3.36
CA LEU A 309 5.02 18.13 3.68
C LEU A 309 4.48 18.83 2.42
N VAL A 310 5.28 18.90 1.36
CA VAL A 310 4.86 19.48 0.08
C VAL A 310 3.66 18.72 -0.48
N CYS A 311 3.74 17.40 -0.56
CA CYS A 311 2.65 16.58 -1.08
C CYS A 311 1.38 16.63 -0.22
N ALA A 312 1.51 16.87 1.09
CA ALA A 312 0.39 17.01 2.00
C ALA A 312 -0.28 18.39 1.96
N ALA A 313 0.20 19.33 1.15
CA ALA A 313 -0.35 20.67 1.07
C ALA A 313 -1.87 20.66 0.72
N PRO A 314 -2.67 21.55 1.34
CA PRO A 314 -4.13 21.59 1.14
C PRO A 314 -4.57 21.82 -0.30
N VAL A 315 -3.75 22.47 -1.11
CA VAL A 315 -4.04 22.78 -2.52
C VAL A 315 -4.33 21.52 -3.34
N PHE A 316 -3.68 20.40 -3.01
CA PHE A 316 -3.85 19.14 -3.74
C PHE A 316 -5.06 18.31 -3.27
N GLU A 317 -5.71 18.65 -2.15
CA GLU A 317 -6.80 17.84 -1.59
C GLU A 317 -8.03 17.82 -2.51
N ARG A 318 -8.43 19.00 -3.03
CA ARG A 318 -9.64 19.13 -3.86
C ARG A 318 -9.57 18.34 -5.18
N PRO A 319 -8.50 18.36 -5.98
CA PRO A 319 -8.39 17.57 -7.20
C PRO A 319 -8.56 16.07 -6.95
N PHE A 320 -7.83 15.52 -5.98
CA PHE A 320 -7.91 14.09 -5.66
C PHE A 320 -9.27 13.68 -5.07
N ALA A 321 -9.87 14.52 -4.23
CA ALA A 321 -11.21 14.28 -3.71
C ALA A 321 -12.28 14.30 -4.81
N ARG A 322 -12.16 15.20 -5.79
CA ARG A 322 -13.05 15.25 -6.97
C ARG A 322 -12.90 14.01 -7.84
N ALA A 323 -11.69 13.58 -8.14
CA ALA A 323 -11.42 12.37 -8.93
C ALA A 323 -12.05 11.13 -8.30
N LEU A 324 -11.94 10.98 -6.96
CA LEU A 324 -12.56 9.86 -6.25
C LEU A 324 -14.08 9.92 -6.16
N LYS A 325 -14.70 11.10 -6.25
CA LYS A 325 -16.15 11.31 -6.15
C LYS A 325 -16.83 11.46 -7.52
N PHE A 326 -16.08 11.38 -8.59
CA PHE A 326 -16.62 11.56 -9.93
C PHE A 326 -17.61 10.44 -10.28
N ARG A 327 -18.72 10.80 -10.91
CA ARG A 327 -19.79 9.86 -11.30
C ARG A 327 -19.59 9.43 -12.76
N TRP A 328 -18.68 8.51 -12.97
CA TRP A 328 -18.30 7.98 -14.27
C TRP A 328 -19.48 7.35 -15.01
N THR A 329 -20.31 6.57 -14.31
CA THR A 329 -21.49 5.92 -14.88
C THR A 329 -22.45 6.93 -15.50
N ARG A 330 -22.66 8.08 -14.85
CA ARG A 330 -23.50 9.14 -15.40
C ARG A 330 -22.85 9.84 -16.60
N ALA A 331 -21.54 9.97 -16.61
CA ALA A 331 -20.81 10.60 -17.71
C ALA A 331 -20.91 9.74 -18.99
N PHE A 332 -20.78 8.43 -18.87
CA PHE A 332 -20.86 7.49 -19.98
C PHE A 332 -22.29 7.15 -20.41
N MET A 333 -23.28 7.25 -19.49
CA MET A 333 -24.70 6.96 -19.80
C MET A 333 -25.49 8.20 -20.29
N ARG A 334 -24.87 9.37 -20.39
CA ARG A 334 -25.54 10.48 -21.09
C ARG A 334 -25.61 10.13 -22.57
N PRO A 335 -26.83 9.93 -23.17
CA PRO A 335 -26.91 9.75 -24.61
C PRO A 335 -26.28 10.99 -25.23
N MET A 336 -25.43 10.79 -26.23
CA MET A 336 -25.05 11.88 -27.13
C MET A 336 -26.38 12.47 -27.62
N ARG A 337 -26.74 13.67 -27.16
CA ARG A 337 -27.85 14.39 -27.73
C ARG A 337 -27.51 14.53 -29.19
N ALA A 338 -28.19 13.74 -30.02
CA ALA A 338 -28.17 13.95 -31.47
C ALA A 338 -28.44 15.43 -31.70
N GLY A 339 -27.49 16.10 -32.33
CA GLY A 339 -27.63 17.49 -32.70
C GLY A 339 -28.90 17.62 -33.55
N ARG A 340 -29.79 18.47 -33.09
CA ARG A 340 -30.80 19.07 -33.95
C ARG A 340 -30.22 20.31 -34.56
#